data_c34c4ae21d2ba902ab32f6af0a379465
#
_entry.id   c34c4ae21d2ba902ab32f6af0a379465
#
_cell.length_a   1.000
_cell.length_b   1.000
_cell.length_c   1.000
_cell.angle_alpha   90.00
_cell.angle_beta   90.00
_cell.angle_gamma   90.00
#
_symmetry.space_group_name_H-M   'P 1'
#
loop_
_entity.id
_entity.type
_entity.pdbx_description
1 polymer ?
#
loop_
_entity_poly.entity_id
_entity_poly.type
_entity_poly.pdbx_seq_one_letter_code
_entity_poly.pdbx_strand_id
1 'polypeptide(L)'
;LRFLLSTATLALPAVNTLIVVIASLSMIIGNVLALRQQNIKRLLAYSSIAHIGYVLAIISAVKVESAGFVSLYMAVYAFTTIGAFGVVTIMSSPYKRQGEAELVENFQGIFWQRPVLTAVLTVMLLSLAGIPLTAGFISKFFAIFATVSAQSWWLTAMIIVGSAISL
;
A
#
# COMPACT_ATOMS: atom_id res chain seq x y z
N LEU A 1 13.65 -12.57 -0.64
CA LEU A 1 13.64 -11.94 0.69
C LEU A 1 14.84 -12.34 1.52
N ARG A 2 15.14 -13.65 1.70
CA ARG A 2 16.34 -14.13 2.44
C ARG A 2 17.66 -13.58 1.87
N PHE A 3 17.77 -13.42 0.57
CA PHE A 3 18.96 -12.85 -0.08
C PHE A 3 19.11 -11.34 0.19
N LEU A 4 18.01 -10.58 0.21
CA LEU A 4 18.03 -9.16 0.56
C LEU A 4 18.26 -8.92 2.05
N LEU A 5 17.83 -9.87 2.89
CA LEU A 5 18.04 -9.84 4.34
C LEU A 5 19.40 -10.43 4.76
N SER A 6 20.17 -11.01 3.83
CA SER A 6 21.54 -11.40 4.13
C SER A 6 22.35 -10.13 4.41
N THR A 7 22.86 -10.05 5.64
CA THR A 7 23.55 -8.91 6.22
C THR A 7 24.70 -8.34 5.38
N ALA A 8 25.23 -9.13 4.44
CA ALA A 8 26.33 -8.71 3.57
C ALA A 8 25.95 -7.70 2.49
N THR A 9 24.74 -7.79 1.91
CA THR A 9 24.32 -6.88 0.82
C THR A 9 23.78 -5.55 1.35
N LEU A 10 23.08 -5.54 2.48
CA LEU A 10 22.61 -4.31 3.14
C LEU A 10 23.73 -3.61 3.93
N ALA A 11 24.84 -4.29 4.20
CA ALA A 11 26.03 -3.70 4.83
C ALA A 11 26.77 -2.72 3.89
N LEU A 12 26.51 -2.75 2.58
CA LEU A 12 27.04 -1.77 1.65
C LEU A 12 26.21 -0.46 1.76
N PRO A 13 26.77 0.64 2.27
CA PRO A 13 26.05 1.88 2.50
C PRO A 13 25.39 2.42 1.21
N ALA A 14 26.02 2.19 0.05
CA ALA A 14 25.47 2.59 -1.24
C ALA A 14 24.16 1.87 -1.59
N VAL A 15 24.04 0.56 -1.31
CA VAL A 15 22.83 -0.24 -1.58
C VAL A 15 21.69 0.21 -0.67
N ASN A 16 21.97 0.41 0.61
CA ASN A 16 20.95 0.90 1.55
C ASN A 16 20.44 2.29 1.15
N THR A 17 21.34 3.21 0.76
CA THR A 17 20.94 4.55 0.29
C THR A 17 20.04 4.47 -0.95
N LEU A 18 20.34 3.60 -1.92
CA LEU A 18 19.51 3.39 -3.09
C LEU A 18 18.11 2.88 -2.70
N ILE A 19 18.03 1.92 -1.80
CA ILE A 19 16.74 1.39 -1.32
C ILE A 19 15.92 2.48 -0.64
N VAL A 20 16.55 3.30 0.21
CA VAL A 20 15.89 4.44 0.89
C VAL A 20 15.33 5.45 -0.11
N VAL A 21 16.12 5.80 -1.15
CA VAL A 21 15.68 6.73 -2.20
C VAL A 21 14.50 6.15 -2.98
N ILE A 22 14.60 4.90 -3.44
CA ILE A 22 13.53 4.23 -4.18
C ILE A 22 12.27 4.12 -3.32
N ALA A 23 12.39 3.73 -2.05
CA ALA A 23 11.27 3.64 -1.11
C ALA A 23 10.57 5.00 -0.96
N SER A 24 11.33 6.07 -0.72
CA SER A 24 10.80 7.42 -0.55
C SER A 24 10.06 7.92 -1.80
N LEU A 25 10.68 7.74 -2.98
CA LEU A 25 10.07 8.12 -4.25
C LEU A 25 8.79 7.31 -4.53
N SER A 26 8.81 6.00 -4.31
CA SER A 26 7.65 5.13 -4.52
C SER A 26 6.48 5.52 -3.61
N MET A 27 6.73 5.83 -2.34
CA MET A 27 5.70 6.28 -1.39
C MET A 27 5.04 7.58 -1.85
N ILE A 28 5.81 8.57 -2.24
CA ILE A 28 5.27 9.88 -2.62
C ILE A 28 4.62 9.84 -4.01
N ILE A 29 5.36 9.37 -5.02
CA ILE A 29 4.89 9.36 -6.41
C ILE A 29 3.67 8.43 -6.54
N GLY A 30 3.71 7.24 -5.93
CA GLY A 30 2.59 6.30 -5.96
C GLY A 30 1.30 6.91 -5.40
N ASN A 31 1.36 7.53 -4.23
CA ASN A 31 0.19 8.15 -3.60
C ASN A 31 -0.30 9.38 -4.39
N VAL A 32 0.59 10.27 -4.82
CA VAL A 32 0.21 11.47 -5.59
C VAL A 32 -0.42 11.10 -6.94
N LEU A 33 0.13 10.10 -7.64
CA LEU A 33 -0.45 9.64 -8.89
C LEU A 33 -1.78 8.91 -8.67
N ALA A 34 -1.95 8.19 -7.57
CA ALA A 34 -3.23 7.55 -7.20
C ALA A 34 -4.34 8.58 -7.05
N LEU A 35 -4.11 9.70 -6.37
CA LEU A 35 -5.09 10.77 -6.17
C LEU A 35 -5.61 11.39 -7.48
N ARG A 36 -4.83 11.35 -8.54
CA ARG A 36 -5.19 11.92 -9.85
C ARG A 36 -5.96 10.94 -10.75
N GLN A 37 -6.19 9.71 -10.29
CA GLN A 37 -6.84 8.69 -11.12
C GLN A 37 -8.37 8.75 -11.00
N GLN A 38 -9.01 8.68 -12.14
CA GLN A 38 -10.48 8.55 -12.27
C GLN A 38 -10.90 7.08 -12.49
N ASN A 39 -9.96 6.18 -12.72
CA ASN A 39 -10.20 4.75 -12.91
C ASN A 39 -9.76 4.01 -11.64
N ILE A 40 -10.69 3.26 -11.02
CA ILE A 40 -10.45 2.59 -9.74
C ILE A 40 -9.34 1.53 -9.80
N LYS A 41 -9.19 0.81 -10.91
CA LYS A 41 -8.10 -0.16 -11.08
C LYS A 41 -6.74 0.52 -11.19
N ARG A 42 -6.67 1.67 -11.88
CA ARG A 42 -5.44 2.47 -11.94
C ARG A 42 -5.10 3.09 -10.59
N LEU A 43 -6.11 3.56 -9.86
CA LEU A 43 -5.93 4.05 -8.50
C LEU A 43 -5.31 2.97 -7.61
N LEU A 44 -5.86 1.76 -7.62
CA LEU A 44 -5.32 0.62 -6.87
C LEU A 44 -3.90 0.25 -7.33
N ALA A 45 -3.61 0.32 -8.64
CA ALA A 45 -2.28 0.04 -9.18
C ALA A 45 -1.23 1.06 -8.70
N TYR A 46 -1.54 2.36 -8.70
CA TYR A 46 -0.64 3.38 -8.15
C TYR A 46 -0.48 3.28 -6.64
N SER A 47 -1.55 2.96 -5.91
CA SER A 47 -1.49 2.62 -4.49
C SER A 47 -0.53 1.45 -4.22
N SER A 48 -0.49 0.45 -5.11
CA SER A 48 0.44 -0.68 -5.01
C SER A 48 1.91 -0.23 -5.05
N ILE A 49 2.24 0.76 -5.88
CA ILE A 49 3.60 1.33 -5.92
C ILE A 49 3.97 1.94 -4.57
N ALA A 50 3.05 2.68 -3.95
CA ALA A 50 3.27 3.26 -2.62
C ALA A 50 3.47 2.17 -1.56
N HIS A 51 2.66 1.10 -1.58
CA HIS A 51 2.77 -0.01 -0.63
C HIS A 51 4.10 -0.78 -0.77
N ILE A 52 4.62 -0.95 -1.99
CA ILE A 52 5.97 -1.49 -2.21
C ILE A 52 7.02 -0.56 -1.56
N GLY A 53 6.83 0.75 -1.66
CA GLY A 53 7.67 1.74 -0.99
C GLY A 53 7.72 1.55 0.53
N TYR A 54 6.58 1.31 1.19
CA TYR A 54 6.52 1.01 2.63
C TYR A 54 7.27 -0.27 2.98
N VAL A 55 7.13 -1.32 2.16
CA VAL A 55 7.87 -2.59 2.36
C VAL A 55 9.37 -2.38 2.24
N LEU A 56 9.82 -1.63 1.23
CA LEU A 56 11.25 -1.30 1.06
C LEU A 56 11.78 -0.48 2.22
N ALA A 57 10.99 0.44 2.78
CA ALA A 57 11.35 1.20 3.97
C ALA A 57 11.55 0.28 5.20
N ILE A 58 10.66 -0.70 5.41
CA ILE A 58 10.84 -1.70 6.47
C ILE A 58 12.11 -2.49 6.21
N ILE A 59 12.38 -2.98 5.01
CA ILE A 59 13.55 -3.77 4.65
C ILE A 59 14.84 -2.98 4.90
N SER A 60 14.90 -1.70 4.53
CA SER A 60 16.08 -0.86 4.73
C SER A 60 16.35 -0.51 6.20
N ALA A 61 15.30 -0.47 7.02
CA ALA A 61 15.38 -0.17 8.44
C ALA A 61 15.83 -1.38 9.28
N VAL A 62 15.88 -2.59 8.68
CA VAL A 62 15.87 -3.85 9.42
C VAL A 62 17.25 -4.30 9.89
N LYS A 63 17.30 -4.64 11.16
CA LYS A 63 18.07 -5.73 11.76
C LYS A 63 17.25 -7.02 11.61
N VAL A 64 17.89 -8.18 11.68
CA VAL A 64 17.34 -9.54 11.42
C VAL A 64 15.93 -9.84 12.00
N GLU A 65 15.48 -9.14 13.02
CA GLU A 65 14.20 -9.34 13.70
C GLU A 65 12.96 -8.85 12.92
N SER A 66 13.12 -8.07 11.90
CA SER A 66 11.99 -7.42 11.20
C SER A 66 11.45 -8.21 10.02
N ALA A 67 11.91 -9.42 9.75
CA ALA A 67 11.33 -10.32 8.75
C ALA A 67 9.83 -10.57 9.06
N GLY A 68 9.45 -10.59 10.36
CA GLY A 68 8.07 -10.71 10.81
C GLY A 68 7.21 -9.51 10.38
N PHE A 69 7.72 -8.29 10.48
CA PHE A 69 6.97 -7.09 10.09
C PHE A 69 6.75 -7.01 8.57
N VAL A 70 7.76 -7.39 7.77
CA VAL A 70 7.62 -7.46 6.31
C VAL A 70 6.58 -8.50 5.91
N SER A 71 6.63 -9.70 6.50
CA SER A 71 5.66 -10.76 6.17
C SER A 71 4.24 -10.40 6.58
N LEU A 72 4.06 -9.80 7.76
CA LEU A 72 2.76 -9.30 8.21
C LEU A 72 2.22 -8.22 7.26
N TYR A 73 3.07 -7.23 6.90
CA TYR A 73 2.69 -6.17 5.97
C TYR A 73 2.25 -6.73 4.62
N MET A 74 3.06 -7.64 4.05
CA MET A 74 2.77 -8.26 2.76
C MET A 74 1.50 -9.12 2.79
N ALA A 75 1.25 -9.86 3.88
CA ALA A 75 0.03 -10.65 4.03
C ALA A 75 -1.23 -9.77 4.07
N VAL A 76 -1.22 -8.71 4.89
CA VAL A 76 -2.33 -7.75 4.98
C VAL A 76 -2.55 -7.06 3.64
N TYR A 77 -1.48 -6.59 3.01
CA TYR A 77 -1.54 -5.93 1.72
C TYR A 77 -2.10 -6.85 0.62
N ALA A 78 -1.60 -8.09 0.52
CA ALA A 78 -2.09 -9.06 -0.46
C ALA A 78 -3.58 -9.35 -0.28
N PHE A 79 -4.03 -9.60 0.96
CA PHE A 79 -5.43 -9.86 1.27
C PHE A 79 -6.33 -8.68 0.88
N THR A 80 -5.96 -7.46 1.28
CA THR A 80 -6.75 -6.26 0.99
C THR A 80 -6.79 -5.93 -0.50
N THR A 81 -5.67 -6.12 -1.20
CA THR A 81 -5.58 -5.85 -2.64
C THR A 81 -6.38 -6.86 -3.45
N ILE A 82 -6.25 -8.16 -3.15
CA ILE A 82 -7.04 -9.21 -3.83
C ILE A 82 -8.53 -8.98 -3.58
N GLY A 83 -8.91 -8.65 -2.34
CA GLY A 83 -10.29 -8.33 -2.00
C GLY A 83 -10.83 -7.13 -2.78
N ALA A 84 -10.08 -6.02 -2.82
CA ALA A 84 -10.48 -4.82 -3.56
C ALA A 84 -10.61 -5.07 -5.06
N PHE A 85 -9.59 -5.67 -5.70
CA PHE A 85 -9.65 -6.01 -7.14
C PHE A 85 -10.76 -7.01 -7.46
N GLY A 86 -10.96 -8.03 -6.61
CA GLY A 86 -12.04 -9.01 -6.76
C GLY A 86 -13.41 -8.35 -6.79
N VAL A 87 -13.70 -7.48 -5.82
CA VAL A 87 -14.96 -6.75 -5.77
C VAL A 87 -15.12 -5.82 -6.98
N VAL A 88 -14.08 -5.05 -7.32
CA VAL A 88 -14.12 -4.16 -8.50
C VAL A 88 -14.41 -4.95 -9.77
N THR A 89 -13.81 -6.13 -9.95
CA THR A 89 -14.03 -6.97 -11.11
C THR A 89 -15.47 -7.50 -11.18
N ILE A 90 -16.05 -7.91 -10.04
CA ILE A 90 -17.45 -8.39 -9.98
C ILE A 90 -18.44 -7.23 -10.21
N MET A 91 -18.09 -6.02 -9.76
CA MET A 91 -18.94 -4.84 -9.88
C MET A 91 -18.84 -4.19 -11.26
N SER A 92 -17.73 -4.36 -11.98
CA SER A 92 -17.56 -3.85 -13.34
C SER A 92 -18.54 -4.52 -14.28
N SER A 93 -19.40 -3.73 -14.95
CA SER A 93 -20.39 -4.26 -15.87
C SER A 93 -19.71 -4.81 -17.14
N PRO A 94 -19.99 -6.07 -17.55
CA PRO A 94 -19.43 -6.64 -18.77
C PRO A 94 -19.96 -5.99 -20.06
N TYR A 95 -21.02 -5.17 -19.98
CA TYR A 95 -21.66 -4.50 -21.11
C TYR A 95 -21.12 -3.11 -21.42
N LYS A 96 -20.25 -2.55 -20.56
CA LYS A 96 -19.57 -1.26 -20.83
C LYS A 96 -18.23 -1.52 -21.53
N ARG A 97 -17.85 -0.57 -22.42
CA ARG A 97 -16.52 -0.63 -23.07
C ARG A 97 -15.40 -0.72 -22.03
N GLN A 98 -14.36 -1.48 -22.36
CA GLN A 98 -13.20 -1.61 -21.49
C GLN A 98 -12.65 -0.21 -21.14
N GLY A 99 -12.51 0.06 -19.85
CA GLY A 99 -12.07 1.34 -19.32
C GLY A 99 -13.18 2.26 -18.80
N GLU A 100 -14.38 2.27 -19.40
CA GLU A 100 -15.52 3.06 -18.91
C GLU A 100 -16.21 2.41 -17.72
N ALA A 101 -16.24 1.08 -17.66
CA ALA A 101 -16.86 0.31 -16.57
C ALA A 101 -16.13 0.49 -15.22
N GLU A 102 -14.90 0.98 -15.25
CA GLU A 102 -14.00 1.09 -14.10
C GLU A 102 -13.84 2.53 -13.59
N LEU A 103 -14.58 3.48 -14.17
CA LEU A 103 -14.57 4.86 -13.71
C LEU A 103 -15.20 4.96 -12.31
N VAL A 104 -14.58 5.77 -11.44
CA VAL A 104 -15.05 6.00 -10.07
C VAL A 104 -16.50 6.49 -10.04
N GLU A 105 -16.89 7.28 -11.04
CA GLU A 105 -18.28 7.80 -11.18
C GLU A 105 -19.31 6.66 -11.30
N ASN A 106 -18.96 5.53 -11.92
CA ASN A 106 -19.86 4.39 -12.06
C ASN A 106 -20.09 3.62 -10.75
N PHE A 107 -19.28 3.90 -9.72
CA PHE A 107 -19.44 3.32 -8.39
C PHE A 107 -20.31 4.19 -7.46
N GLN A 108 -20.79 5.35 -7.93
CA GLN A 108 -21.71 6.19 -7.18
C GLN A 108 -23.08 5.50 -7.07
N GLY A 109 -23.62 5.46 -5.84
CA GLY A 109 -24.96 4.90 -5.58
C GLY A 109 -25.06 3.37 -5.64
N ILE A 110 -23.99 2.64 -5.94
CA ILE A 110 -24.01 1.16 -6.02
C ILE A 110 -24.35 0.53 -4.65
N PHE A 111 -24.15 1.24 -3.54
CA PHE A 111 -24.56 0.78 -2.22
C PHE A 111 -26.02 0.34 -2.18
N TRP A 112 -26.93 1.07 -2.82
CA TRP A 112 -28.34 0.74 -2.86
C TRP A 112 -28.67 -0.51 -3.69
N GLN A 113 -27.81 -0.87 -4.65
CA GLN A 113 -28.01 -2.03 -5.52
C GLN A 113 -27.29 -3.27 -5.00
N ARG A 114 -26.07 -3.12 -4.44
CA ARG A 114 -25.22 -4.21 -3.96
C ARG A 114 -24.51 -3.84 -2.65
N PRO A 115 -25.26 -3.76 -1.53
CA PRO A 115 -24.74 -3.23 -0.27
C PRO A 115 -23.55 -4.03 0.28
N VAL A 116 -23.58 -5.36 0.18
CA VAL A 116 -22.51 -6.23 0.71
C VAL A 116 -21.20 -6.01 -0.04
N LEU A 117 -21.22 -6.01 -1.38
CA LEU A 117 -20.01 -5.79 -2.17
C LEU A 117 -19.42 -4.40 -1.95
N THR A 118 -20.28 -3.39 -1.84
CA THR A 118 -19.84 -2.01 -1.56
C THR A 118 -19.24 -1.90 -0.16
N ALA A 119 -19.84 -2.54 0.85
CA ALA A 119 -19.28 -2.55 2.20
C ALA A 119 -17.91 -3.23 2.24
N VAL A 120 -17.74 -4.37 1.57
CA VAL A 120 -16.43 -5.05 1.46
C VAL A 120 -15.41 -4.15 0.77
N LEU A 121 -15.76 -3.54 -0.37
CA LEU A 121 -14.85 -2.62 -1.08
C LEU A 121 -14.43 -1.45 -0.17
N THR A 122 -15.38 -0.84 0.52
CA THR A 122 -15.11 0.27 1.45
C THR A 122 -14.14 -0.16 2.55
N VAL A 123 -14.37 -1.31 3.19
CA VAL A 123 -13.47 -1.82 4.23
C VAL A 123 -12.06 -2.08 3.67
N MET A 124 -11.94 -2.65 2.46
CA MET A 124 -10.64 -2.88 1.83
C MET A 124 -9.91 -1.56 1.50
N LEU A 125 -10.63 -0.56 0.98
CA LEU A 125 -10.06 0.77 0.69
C LEU A 125 -9.63 1.50 1.97
N LEU A 126 -10.44 1.46 3.03
CA LEU A 126 -10.10 2.02 4.35
C LEU A 126 -8.86 1.32 4.94
N SER A 127 -8.73 0.02 4.72
CA SER A 127 -7.56 -0.74 5.15
C SER A 127 -6.31 -0.35 4.35
N LEU A 128 -6.40 -0.16 3.03
CA LEU A 128 -5.28 0.34 2.21
C LEU A 128 -4.89 1.77 2.62
N ALA A 129 -5.85 2.63 2.91
CA ALA A 129 -5.60 3.97 3.44
C ALA A 129 -4.90 3.92 4.81
N GLY A 130 -5.17 2.88 5.62
CA GLY A 130 -4.59 2.71 6.94
C GLY A 130 -5.34 3.47 8.03
N ILE A 131 -6.68 3.50 7.93
CA ILE A 131 -7.52 4.12 8.95
C ILE A 131 -7.50 3.25 10.22
N PRO A 132 -7.47 3.85 11.44
CA PRO A 132 -7.54 3.12 12.70
C PRO A 132 -8.67 2.09 12.70
N LEU A 133 -8.45 0.95 13.37
CA LEU A 133 -9.32 -0.24 13.42
C LEU A 133 -9.22 -1.17 12.21
N THR A 134 -8.42 -0.85 11.20
CA THR A 134 -8.19 -1.73 10.05
C THR A 134 -6.85 -2.47 10.15
N ALA A 135 -6.74 -3.61 9.47
CA ALA A 135 -5.49 -4.37 9.40
C ALA A 135 -4.35 -3.57 8.74
N GLY A 136 -4.69 -2.69 7.77
CA GLY A 136 -3.74 -1.80 7.13
C GLY A 136 -3.12 -0.77 8.07
N PHE A 137 -3.88 -0.28 9.04
CA PHE A 137 -3.34 0.58 10.10
C PHE A 137 -2.29 -0.16 10.93
N ILE A 138 -2.58 -1.39 11.35
CA ILE A 138 -1.65 -2.20 12.14
C ILE A 138 -0.35 -2.42 11.37
N SER A 139 -0.42 -2.76 10.09
CA SER A 139 0.76 -2.97 9.26
C SER A 139 1.60 -1.70 9.07
N LYS A 140 0.97 -0.54 8.85
CA LYS A 140 1.65 0.77 8.76
C LYS A 140 2.26 1.18 10.11
N PHE A 141 1.58 0.89 11.22
CA PHE A 141 2.11 1.14 12.56
C PHE A 141 3.40 0.36 12.80
N PHE A 142 3.45 -0.93 12.44
CA PHE A 142 4.68 -1.71 12.54
C PHE A 142 5.77 -1.23 11.59
N ALA A 143 5.41 -0.68 10.42
CA ALA A 143 6.39 -0.04 9.53
C ALA A 143 7.03 1.19 10.18
N ILE A 144 6.23 2.04 10.82
CA ILE A 144 6.74 3.19 11.59
C ILE A 144 7.60 2.72 12.76
N PHE A 145 7.14 1.73 13.52
CA PHE A 145 7.90 1.17 14.63
C PHE A 145 9.26 0.64 14.19
N ALA A 146 9.34 -0.10 13.08
CA ALA A 146 10.59 -0.62 12.53
C ALA A 146 11.56 0.51 12.15
N THR A 147 11.08 1.58 11.49
CA THR A 147 11.94 2.70 11.07
C THR A 147 12.39 3.56 12.24
N VAL A 148 11.55 3.76 13.26
CA VAL A 148 11.91 4.46 14.51
C VAL A 148 12.95 3.66 15.29
N SER A 149 12.78 2.35 15.44
CA SER A 149 13.73 1.47 16.14
C SER A 149 15.10 1.44 15.46
N ALA A 150 15.13 1.65 14.14
CA ALA A 150 16.37 1.77 13.36
C ALA A 150 16.94 3.20 13.36
N GLN A 151 16.31 4.16 14.05
CA GLN A 151 16.65 5.59 14.06
C GLN A 151 16.67 6.24 12.65
N SER A 152 15.94 5.65 11.71
CA SER A 152 15.81 6.14 10.32
C SER A 152 14.69 7.19 10.23
N TRP A 153 14.89 8.36 10.86
CA TRP A 153 13.90 9.43 10.97
C TRP A 153 13.35 9.91 9.62
N TRP A 154 14.20 9.91 8.59
CA TRP A 154 13.79 10.26 7.23
C TRP A 154 12.70 9.32 6.70
N LEU A 155 12.91 8.00 6.81
CA LEU A 155 11.92 7.01 6.38
C LEU A 155 10.65 7.08 7.20
N THR A 156 10.76 7.28 8.51
CA THR A 156 9.61 7.49 9.39
C THR A 156 8.76 8.67 8.92
N ALA A 157 9.40 9.81 8.64
CA ALA A 157 8.71 10.98 8.11
C ALA A 157 8.03 10.69 6.76
N MET A 158 8.71 9.99 5.84
CA MET A 158 8.15 9.61 4.55
C MET A 158 6.95 8.67 4.66
N ILE A 159 6.96 7.71 5.61
CA ILE A 159 5.82 6.84 5.87
C ILE A 159 4.63 7.64 6.38
N ILE A 160 4.84 8.57 7.31
CA ILE A 160 3.78 9.41 7.87
C ILE A 160 3.18 10.30 6.78
N VAL A 161 4.00 11.00 6.01
CA VAL A 161 3.55 11.86 4.91
C VAL A 161 2.84 11.06 3.83
N GLY A 162 3.41 9.92 3.40
CA GLY A 162 2.78 9.04 2.43
C GLY A 162 1.44 8.49 2.91
N SER A 163 1.33 8.13 4.19
CA SER A 163 0.06 7.69 4.79
C SER A 163 -0.97 8.82 4.84
N ALA A 164 -0.56 10.05 5.16
CA ALA A 164 -1.45 11.22 5.15
C ALA A 164 -1.97 11.55 3.75
N ILE A 165 -1.15 11.37 2.71
CA ILE A 165 -1.58 11.56 1.31
C ILE A 165 -2.55 10.46 0.87
N SER A 166 -2.42 9.24 1.40
CA SER A 166 -3.27 8.09 1.04
C SER A 166 -4.65 8.09 1.70
N LEU A 167 -4.89 8.97 2.69
CA LEU A 167 -6.18 9.18 3.36
C LEU A 167 -7.09 10.09 2.55
#